data_80e2da6c9936e7e19da2d77c9e07ca5c
#
_entry.id   80e2da6c9936e7e19da2d77c9e07ca5c
#
_cell.length_a   1.000
_cell.length_b   1.000
_cell.length_c   1.000
_cell.angle_alpha   90.00
_cell.angle_beta   90.00
_cell.angle_gamma   90.00
#
_symmetry.space_group_name_H-M   'P 1'
#
loop_
_entity.id
_entity.type
_entity.pdbx_description
1 polymer ?
#
loop_
_entity_poly.entity_id
_entity_poly.type
_entity_poly.pdbx_seq_one_letter_code
_entity_poly.pdbx_strand_id
1 'polypeptide(L)'
;MKRILLVVLLNLSCAPMPPVSSLDAGFDAGVLEQESGTDAGVDAGIDAGVPDAGPYVADPLITARPFATVVPVGYAAGTPTPLVVLLHGYTATAAEQDAYFHLSDLAQQRTFLLALPDGTVDSTGQHFWNATDACCAFGNSMVDDVAYLTAVIHDMQARFSVDPKRIFLVGHSNGAFMSHRMACERADLIAGIVSLAGAVWADTARCNPAGPVNVLQVHGTLDAVIAYGGGTALAGQPPFPGAETTVATWAAKNQCTASMRTSIGGDLDLVTDLPFAETQREGFMGCPRGAAAELWRIRGGSHVPVFNADWANTLYTWLSAHPKP
;
A
#
# COMPACT_ATOMS: atom_id res chain seq x y z
N MET A 1 -14.35 23.04 48.64
CA MET A 1 -14.48 21.64 48.25
C MET A 1 -13.57 21.44 47.03
N LYS A 2 -12.37 20.86 47.26
CA LYS A 2 -11.39 20.54 46.18
C LYS A 2 -11.73 19.18 45.62
N ARG A 3 -12.04 19.09 44.31
CA ARG A 3 -12.18 17.80 43.62
C ARG A 3 -10.78 17.38 43.14
N ILE A 4 -10.32 16.25 43.64
CA ILE A 4 -9.10 15.56 43.27
C ILE A 4 -9.43 14.76 42.00
N LEU A 5 -8.75 15.07 40.90
CA LEU A 5 -8.80 14.32 39.64
C LEU A 5 -7.83 13.13 39.76
N LEU A 6 -8.37 11.91 39.86
CA LEU A 6 -7.58 10.69 39.90
C LEU A 6 -7.21 10.29 38.49
N VAL A 7 -5.94 10.45 38.12
CA VAL A 7 -5.38 9.93 36.84
C VAL A 7 -5.03 8.49 37.05
N VAL A 8 -5.79 7.59 36.43
CA VAL A 8 -5.48 6.15 36.40
C VAL A 8 -4.50 5.90 35.24
N LEU A 9 -3.23 5.70 35.59
CA LEU A 9 -2.21 5.18 34.67
C LEU A 9 -2.41 3.67 34.53
N LEU A 10 -2.94 3.22 33.39
CA LEU A 10 -2.96 1.82 33.02
C LEU A 10 -1.56 1.44 32.48
N ASN A 11 -0.77 0.78 33.32
CA ASN A 11 0.43 0.07 32.91
C ASN A 11 0.03 -1.21 32.18
N LEU A 12 0.13 -1.24 30.83
CA LEU A 12 0.13 -2.49 30.08
C LEU A 12 1.51 -3.14 30.24
N SER A 13 1.56 -4.18 31.04
CA SER A 13 2.69 -5.09 31.21
C SER A 13 2.74 -6.00 29.98
N CYS A 14 3.74 -5.83 29.12
CA CYS A 14 4.11 -6.81 28.10
C CYS A 14 4.74 -8.02 28.78
N ALA A 15 4.11 -9.18 28.70
CA ALA A 15 4.73 -10.47 29.04
C ALA A 15 5.52 -10.97 27.81
N PRO A 16 6.75 -11.51 28.00
CA PRO A 16 7.54 -12.05 26.90
C PRO A 16 6.95 -13.38 26.40
N MET A 17 6.89 -13.55 25.08
CA MET A 17 6.56 -14.82 24.44
C MET A 17 7.72 -15.81 24.57
N PRO A 18 7.44 -17.13 24.68
CA PRO A 18 8.48 -18.15 24.75
C PRO A 18 9.17 -18.35 23.39
N PRO A 19 10.44 -18.80 23.35
CA PRO A 19 11.20 -18.99 22.14
C PRO A 19 10.67 -20.17 21.31
N VAL A 20 10.52 -19.93 20.00
CA VAL A 20 10.21 -20.96 19.02
C VAL A 20 11.48 -21.74 18.71
N SER A 21 11.43 -23.05 18.87
CA SER A 21 12.54 -23.97 18.56
C SER A 21 12.82 -24.02 17.04
N SER A 22 14.09 -23.84 16.67
CA SER A 22 14.59 -24.02 15.31
C SER A 22 14.46 -25.49 14.88
N LEU A 23 13.78 -25.70 13.73
CA LEU A 23 13.91 -26.93 12.98
C LEU A 23 14.92 -26.68 11.85
N ASP A 24 16.10 -27.30 11.98
CA ASP A 24 17.11 -27.40 10.94
C ASP A 24 16.57 -28.25 9.78
N ALA A 25 16.40 -27.64 8.61
CA ALA A 25 16.28 -28.34 7.35
C ALA A 25 17.50 -27.99 6.50
N GLY A 26 18.48 -28.89 6.50
CA GLY A 26 19.65 -28.80 5.62
C GLY A 26 19.22 -28.91 4.16
N PHE A 27 19.62 -27.95 3.35
CA PHE A 27 19.59 -28.05 1.89
C PHE A 27 21.02 -28.20 1.38
N ASP A 28 21.22 -29.36 0.74
CA ASP A 28 22.47 -29.76 0.09
C ASP A 28 22.64 -28.95 -1.22
N ALA A 29 23.80 -28.30 -1.36
CA ALA A 29 24.14 -27.54 -2.55
C ALA A 29 24.71 -28.46 -3.62
N GLY A 30 23.86 -28.86 -4.56
CA GLY A 30 24.30 -29.56 -5.77
C GLY A 30 24.97 -28.60 -6.75
N VAL A 31 26.28 -28.78 -6.94
CA VAL A 31 27.07 -28.14 -8.00
C VAL A 31 26.72 -28.80 -9.33
N LEU A 32 26.22 -28.05 -10.30
CA LEU A 32 26.08 -28.51 -11.68
C LEU A 32 27.29 -28.00 -12.49
N GLU A 33 28.06 -28.96 -12.97
CA GLU A 33 29.16 -28.75 -13.92
C GLU A 33 28.64 -28.32 -15.30
N GLN A 34 29.39 -27.40 -15.90
CA GLN A 34 29.11 -26.82 -17.21
C GLN A 34 29.76 -27.69 -18.30
N GLU A 35 28.97 -28.37 -19.12
CA GLU A 35 29.51 -29.00 -20.32
C GLU A 35 29.46 -28.03 -21.51
N SER A 36 30.61 -27.86 -22.15
CA SER A 36 30.81 -27.11 -23.39
C SER A 36 30.47 -27.97 -24.60
N GLY A 37 29.42 -27.62 -25.34
CA GLY A 37 29.14 -28.19 -26.64
C GLY A 37 29.09 -27.09 -27.70
N THR A 38 30.08 -27.08 -28.59
CA THR A 38 30.10 -26.30 -29.82
C THR A 38 29.26 -27.00 -30.88
N ASP A 39 28.28 -26.35 -31.45
CA ASP A 39 27.85 -26.67 -32.82
C ASP A 39 27.37 -25.40 -33.57
N ALA A 40 27.85 -25.30 -34.82
CA ALA A 40 27.67 -24.18 -35.69
C ALA A 40 26.46 -24.43 -36.60
N GLY A 41 25.45 -23.58 -36.50
CA GLY A 41 24.33 -23.51 -37.42
C GLY A 41 23.93 -22.07 -37.68
N VAL A 42 24.34 -21.57 -38.89
CA VAL A 42 23.91 -20.24 -39.40
C VAL A 42 22.47 -20.34 -39.85
N ASP A 43 21.59 -19.56 -39.25
CA ASP A 43 20.35 -19.13 -39.90
C ASP A 43 20.09 -17.65 -39.69
N ALA A 44 20.01 -16.94 -40.85
CA ALA A 44 19.91 -15.51 -40.91
C ALA A 44 18.45 -15.07 -40.77
N GLY A 45 17.98 -14.92 -39.53
CA GLY A 45 16.74 -14.22 -39.19
C GLY A 45 17.09 -12.78 -38.77
N ILE A 46 16.59 -11.78 -39.50
CA ILE A 46 16.72 -10.36 -39.14
C ILE A 46 15.77 -10.15 -37.95
N ASP A 47 16.28 -10.34 -36.72
CA ASP A 47 15.61 -9.93 -35.51
C ASP A 47 15.89 -8.45 -35.27
N ALA A 48 14.84 -7.63 -35.31
CA ALA A 48 14.93 -6.22 -34.94
C ALA A 48 15.27 -6.14 -33.47
N GLY A 49 16.56 -6.05 -33.16
CA GLY A 49 17.12 -6.14 -31.82
C GLY A 49 16.45 -5.19 -30.84
N VAL A 50 15.81 -5.78 -29.86
CA VAL A 50 15.65 -5.13 -28.56
C VAL A 50 17.08 -4.78 -28.10
N PRO A 51 17.40 -3.50 -27.79
CA PRO A 51 18.74 -3.16 -27.33
C PRO A 51 19.05 -4.04 -26.12
N ASP A 52 20.21 -4.69 -26.18
CA ASP A 52 20.74 -5.52 -25.09
C ASP A 52 20.79 -4.63 -23.83
N ALA A 53 19.77 -4.77 -22.99
CA ALA A 53 19.75 -4.11 -21.69
C ALA A 53 20.87 -4.79 -20.89
N GLY A 54 21.99 -4.08 -20.75
CA GLY A 54 23.14 -4.55 -19.97
C GLY A 54 22.70 -5.11 -18.60
N PRO A 55 23.61 -5.74 -17.83
CA PRO A 55 23.25 -6.38 -16.57
C PRO A 55 22.50 -5.40 -15.68
N TYR A 56 21.37 -5.84 -15.12
CA TYR A 56 20.57 -5.05 -14.18
C TYR A 56 21.45 -4.50 -13.06
N VAL A 57 21.40 -3.19 -12.84
CA VAL A 57 22.08 -2.52 -11.72
C VAL A 57 20.99 -1.88 -10.86
N ALA A 58 20.94 -2.27 -9.59
CA ALA A 58 19.97 -1.72 -8.66
C ALA A 58 20.20 -0.21 -8.46
N ASP A 59 19.11 0.55 -8.34
CA ASP A 59 19.16 1.96 -7.97
C ASP A 59 19.88 2.12 -6.61
N PRO A 60 20.72 3.16 -6.41
CA PRO A 60 21.38 3.44 -5.13
C PRO A 60 20.40 3.51 -3.94
N LEU A 61 19.16 4.00 -4.15
CA LEU A 61 18.13 4.01 -3.12
C LEU A 61 17.71 2.60 -2.70
N ILE A 62 17.64 1.65 -3.64
CA ILE A 62 17.34 0.25 -3.36
C ILE A 62 18.52 -0.44 -2.67
N THR A 63 19.76 -0.13 -3.10
CA THR A 63 20.96 -0.64 -2.44
C THR A 63 21.05 -0.17 -0.98
N ALA A 64 20.72 1.09 -0.72
CA ALA A 64 20.74 1.68 0.62
C ALA A 64 19.58 1.20 1.53
N ARG A 65 18.42 0.90 0.95
CA ARG A 65 17.21 0.46 1.64
C ARG A 65 16.56 -0.67 0.83
N PRO A 66 17.07 -1.91 0.96
CA PRO A 66 16.52 -3.06 0.24
C PRO A 66 15.11 -3.40 0.75
N PHE A 67 14.33 -4.09 -0.08
CA PHE A 67 12.97 -4.51 0.25
C PHE A 67 12.74 -5.98 -0.07
N ALA A 68 11.81 -6.60 0.65
CA ALA A 68 11.38 -7.96 0.37
C ALA A 68 10.40 -8.01 -0.82
N THR A 69 10.46 -9.09 -1.58
CA THR A 69 9.61 -9.33 -2.76
C THR A 69 8.97 -10.69 -2.67
N VAL A 70 7.66 -10.79 -2.89
CA VAL A 70 6.97 -12.06 -3.09
C VAL A 70 6.67 -12.25 -4.58
N VAL A 71 7.26 -13.30 -5.14
CA VAL A 71 7.00 -13.73 -6.52
C VAL A 71 6.11 -14.97 -6.44
N PRO A 72 4.88 -14.92 -6.94
CA PRO A 72 3.97 -16.06 -6.84
C PRO A 72 4.45 -17.25 -7.69
N VAL A 73 4.17 -18.46 -7.24
CA VAL A 73 4.51 -19.71 -7.99
C VAL A 73 3.93 -19.69 -9.41
N GLY A 74 2.77 -19.05 -9.62
CA GLY A 74 2.15 -18.91 -10.93
C GLY A 74 2.74 -17.79 -11.81
N TYR A 75 3.79 -17.08 -11.37
CA TYR A 75 4.44 -16.05 -12.20
C TYR A 75 5.13 -16.69 -13.41
N ALA A 76 4.93 -16.08 -14.57
CA ALA A 76 5.62 -16.46 -15.80
C ALA A 76 6.30 -15.24 -16.44
N ALA A 77 7.61 -15.30 -16.66
CA ALA A 77 8.34 -14.25 -17.35
C ALA A 77 7.73 -14.00 -18.73
N GLY A 78 7.65 -12.72 -19.13
CA GLY A 78 6.97 -12.30 -20.37
C GLY A 78 5.44 -12.15 -20.25
N THR A 79 4.82 -12.61 -19.16
CA THR A 79 3.38 -12.39 -18.91
C THR A 79 3.17 -11.18 -18.01
N PRO A 80 2.50 -10.10 -18.49
CA PRO A 80 2.25 -8.91 -17.70
C PRO A 80 1.48 -9.24 -16.41
N THR A 81 2.12 -9.04 -15.26
CA THR A 81 1.63 -9.43 -13.93
C THR A 81 1.39 -8.19 -13.07
N PRO A 82 0.25 -8.07 -12.35
CA PRO A 82 -0.01 -6.94 -11.45
C PRO A 82 1.06 -6.84 -10.37
N LEU A 83 1.36 -5.60 -9.95
CA LEU A 83 2.23 -5.29 -8.81
C LEU A 83 1.43 -4.61 -7.72
N VAL A 84 1.55 -5.10 -6.49
CA VAL A 84 1.09 -4.44 -5.28
C VAL A 84 2.31 -4.04 -4.44
N VAL A 85 2.36 -2.78 -3.99
CA VAL A 85 3.34 -2.28 -3.02
C VAL A 85 2.61 -2.05 -1.71
N LEU A 86 3.00 -2.77 -0.65
CA LEU A 86 2.36 -2.69 0.67
C LEU A 86 3.15 -1.75 1.58
N LEU A 87 2.47 -0.75 2.14
CA LEU A 87 3.06 0.30 2.98
C LEU A 87 2.54 0.19 4.42
N HIS A 88 3.45 -0.03 5.35
CA HIS A 88 3.16 -0.20 6.78
C HIS A 88 2.77 1.12 7.48
N GLY A 89 2.11 1.00 8.64
CA GLY A 89 1.83 2.12 9.54
C GLY A 89 3.08 2.63 10.27
N TYR A 90 2.98 3.81 10.92
CA TYR A 90 4.05 4.32 11.80
C TYR A 90 4.39 3.30 12.88
N THR A 91 5.65 3.11 13.16
CA THR A 91 6.26 2.13 14.08
C THR A 91 6.28 0.68 13.63
N ALA A 92 5.43 0.30 12.67
CA ALA A 92 5.38 -1.07 12.14
C ALA A 92 6.43 -1.31 11.06
N THR A 93 6.61 -2.57 10.70
CA THR A 93 7.44 -3.04 9.57
C THR A 93 6.58 -3.56 8.43
N ALA A 94 7.18 -3.74 7.26
CA ALA A 94 6.52 -4.36 6.12
C ALA A 94 6.04 -5.79 6.45
N ALA A 95 6.82 -6.57 7.21
CA ALA A 95 6.45 -7.92 7.63
C ALA A 95 5.24 -7.94 8.56
N GLU A 96 5.15 -7.01 9.53
CA GLU A 96 4.00 -6.88 10.43
C GLU A 96 2.75 -6.43 9.66
N GLN A 97 2.91 -5.52 8.69
CA GLN A 97 1.80 -5.09 7.87
C GLN A 97 1.28 -6.21 6.98
N ASP A 98 2.16 -7.03 6.41
CA ASP A 98 1.76 -8.19 5.61
C ASP A 98 1.09 -9.29 6.46
N ALA A 99 1.61 -9.54 7.66
CA ALA A 99 0.96 -10.43 8.63
C ALA A 99 -0.46 -9.96 9.01
N TYR A 100 -0.70 -8.64 9.00
CA TYR A 100 -2.02 -8.06 9.25
C TYR A 100 -2.94 -8.13 8.02
N PHE A 101 -2.41 -7.92 6.80
CA PHE A 101 -3.23 -7.86 5.57
C PHE A 101 -3.30 -9.18 4.82
N HIS A 102 -2.39 -10.14 5.08
CA HIS A 102 -2.30 -11.45 4.43
C HIS A 102 -2.13 -11.38 2.91
N LEU A 103 -1.42 -10.36 2.40
CA LEU A 103 -1.25 -10.19 0.96
C LEU A 103 -0.23 -11.16 0.35
N SER A 104 0.78 -11.61 1.09
CA SER A 104 1.73 -12.62 0.60
C SER A 104 1.04 -13.95 0.29
N ASP A 105 0.16 -14.41 1.18
CA ASP A 105 -0.62 -15.63 0.96
C ASP A 105 -1.57 -15.48 -0.24
N LEU A 106 -2.21 -14.32 -0.35
CA LEU A 106 -3.10 -14.03 -1.46
C LEU A 106 -2.35 -13.89 -2.79
N ALA A 107 -1.13 -13.35 -2.80
CA ALA A 107 -0.29 -13.24 -4.00
C ALA A 107 -0.06 -14.59 -4.66
N GLN A 108 0.16 -15.65 -3.86
CA GLN A 108 0.30 -17.03 -4.35
C GLN A 108 -0.98 -17.55 -5.00
N GLN A 109 -2.14 -17.17 -4.47
CA GLN A 109 -3.45 -17.65 -4.95
C GLN A 109 -3.95 -16.90 -6.19
N ARG A 110 -3.64 -15.58 -6.28
CA ARG A 110 -4.20 -14.69 -7.30
C ARG A 110 -3.17 -14.20 -8.31
N THR A 111 -1.96 -14.69 -8.25
CA THR A 111 -0.84 -14.40 -9.17
C THR A 111 -0.62 -12.91 -9.37
N PHE A 112 -0.15 -12.21 -8.35
CA PHE A 112 0.39 -10.85 -8.43
C PHE A 112 1.73 -10.74 -7.72
N LEU A 113 2.59 -9.84 -8.19
CA LEU A 113 3.86 -9.51 -7.54
C LEU A 113 3.58 -8.61 -6.33
N LEU A 114 4.27 -8.87 -5.22
CA LEU A 114 4.13 -8.06 -4.02
C LEU A 114 5.50 -7.52 -3.60
N ALA A 115 5.61 -6.21 -3.44
CA ALA A 115 6.77 -5.53 -2.87
C ALA A 115 6.46 -5.10 -1.44
N LEU A 116 7.39 -5.37 -0.53
CA LEU A 116 7.29 -5.15 0.92
C LEU A 116 8.43 -4.23 1.39
N PRO A 117 8.43 -2.94 1.02
CA PRO A 117 9.44 -2.00 1.47
C PRO A 117 9.20 -1.56 2.92
N ASP A 118 10.30 -1.33 3.66
CA ASP A 118 10.26 -0.64 4.94
C ASP A 118 10.53 0.86 4.76
N GLY A 119 9.86 1.67 5.58
CA GLY A 119 10.10 3.09 5.70
C GLY A 119 11.43 3.39 6.39
N THR A 120 11.81 4.66 6.37
CA THR A 120 13.00 5.14 7.09
C THR A 120 12.83 4.96 8.60
N VAL A 121 13.93 4.74 9.30
CA VAL A 121 13.95 4.67 10.78
C VAL A 121 14.21 6.05 11.35
N ASP A 122 13.38 6.50 12.29
CA ASP A 122 13.58 7.77 13.01
C ASP A 122 14.63 7.65 14.15
N SER A 123 14.90 8.77 14.84
CA SER A 123 15.88 8.82 15.94
C SER A 123 15.49 7.97 17.15
N THR A 124 14.26 7.48 17.22
CA THR A 124 13.77 6.59 18.29
C THR A 124 13.76 5.11 17.89
N GLY A 125 14.19 4.81 16.65
CA GLY A 125 14.21 3.46 16.11
C GLY A 125 12.88 3.02 15.48
N GLN A 126 11.96 3.96 15.23
CA GLN A 126 10.64 3.64 14.66
C GLN A 126 10.62 3.85 13.15
N HIS A 127 10.05 2.90 12.41
CA HIS A 127 9.84 3.04 10.98
C HIS A 127 8.73 4.03 10.67
N PHE A 128 8.94 4.87 9.65
CA PHE A 128 7.98 5.85 9.19
C PHE A 128 8.12 6.15 7.69
N TRP A 129 7.08 6.70 7.10
CA TRP A 129 7.06 7.32 5.79
C TRP A 129 6.96 8.84 5.93
N ASN A 130 7.80 9.59 5.22
CA ASN A 130 7.64 11.02 5.04
C ASN A 130 6.48 11.26 4.04
N ALA A 131 5.26 11.14 4.55
CA ALA A 131 4.04 11.16 3.76
C ALA A 131 3.52 12.59 3.53
N THR A 132 2.45 12.98 4.25
CA THR A 132 1.96 14.36 4.23
C THR A 132 2.52 15.13 5.43
N ASP A 133 2.31 16.45 5.47
CA ASP A 133 2.69 17.29 6.62
C ASP A 133 1.90 16.97 7.90
N ALA A 134 0.78 16.28 7.77
CA ALA A 134 -0.04 15.87 8.91
C ALA A 134 0.45 14.60 9.62
N CYS A 135 1.21 13.71 8.93
CA CYS A 135 1.68 12.42 9.46
C CYS A 135 2.84 11.85 8.61
N CYS A 136 3.84 11.20 9.13
CA CYS A 136 4.24 11.02 10.52
C CYS A 136 5.74 11.27 10.65
N ALA A 137 6.32 12.12 9.76
CA ALA A 137 7.72 12.55 9.82
C ALA A 137 7.89 13.61 10.93
N PHE A 138 7.63 13.20 12.17
CA PHE A 138 7.55 14.12 13.31
C PHE A 138 8.90 14.79 13.69
N GLY A 139 10.02 14.27 13.18
CA GLY A 139 11.36 14.82 13.38
C GLY A 139 11.84 15.76 12.27
N ASN A 140 10.94 16.33 11.46
CA ASN A 140 11.28 17.15 10.27
C ASN A 140 12.24 16.42 9.30
N SER A 141 12.01 15.15 9.08
CA SER A 141 12.79 14.35 8.14
C SER A 141 12.71 14.90 6.73
N MET A 142 13.87 15.03 6.08
CA MET A 142 13.99 15.42 4.66
C MET A 142 14.10 14.22 3.72
N VAL A 143 13.82 13.00 4.19
CA VAL A 143 13.89 11.80 3.36
C VAL A 143 12.88 11.87 2.22
N ASP A 144 13.31 11.49 1.02
CA ASP A 144 12.45 11.44 -0.16
C ASP A 144 11.91 10.03 -0.38
N ASP A 145 10.81 9.71 0.30
CA ASP A 145 10.14 8.42 0.15
C ASP A 145 9.38 8.29 -1.19
N VAL A 146 9.07 9.40 -1.86
CA VAL A 146 8.52 9.34 -3.23
C VAL A 146 9.57 8.85 -4.20
N ALA A 147 10.80 9.35 -4.12
CA ALA A 147 11.91 8.85 -4.92
C ALA A 147 12.20 7.38 -4.61
N TYR A 148 12.24 6.99 -3.33
CA TYR A 148 12.47 5.59 -2.94
C TYR A 148 11.38 4.65 -3.46
N LEU A 149 10.11 4.94 -3.24
CA LEU A 149 9.02 4.08 -3.72
C LEU A 149 8.91 4.05 -5.26
N THR A 150 9.32 5.14 -5.93
CA THR A 150 9.50 5.14 -7.37
C THR A 150 10.59 4.17 -7.80
N ALA A 151 11.75 4.18 -7.10
CA ALA A 151 12.83 3.24 -7.36
C ALA A 151 12.39 1.79 -7.09
N VAL A 152 11.60 1.51 -6.03
CA VAL A 152 10.99 0.18 -5.78
C VAL A 152 10.15 -0.28 -6.97
N ILE A 153 9.28 0.57 -7.51
CA ILE A 153 8.44 0.23 -8.66
C ILE A 153 9.31 -0.05 -9.90
N HIS A 154 10.29 0.80 -10.17
CA HIS A 154 11.19 0.61 -11.32
C HIS A 154 12.06 -0.64 -11.18
N ASP A 155 12.55 -0.95 -9.97
CA ASP A 155 13.28 -2.19 -9.66
C ASP A 155 12.42 -3.42 -9.98
N MET A 156 11.16 -3.42 -9.54
CA MET A 156 10.22 -4.49 -9.84
C MET A 156 9.96 -4.62 -11.35
N GLN A 157 9.82 -3.51 -12.07
CA GLN A 157 9.64 -3.51 -13.53
C GLN A 157 10.90 -3.98 -14.27
N ALA A 158 12.08 -3.70 -13.76
CA ALA A 158 13.34 -4.14 -14.36
C ALA A 158 13.60 -5.65 -14.17
N ARG A 159 13.14 -6.20 -13.05
CA ARG A 159 13.35 -7.61 -12.68
C ARG A 159 12.23 -8.55 -13.13
N PHE A 160 11.01 -8.03 -13.29
CA PHE A 160 9.82 -8.81 -13.54
C PHE A 160 8.95 -8.21 -14.63
N SER A 161 8.14 -9.04 -15.29
CA SER A 161 7.14 -8.62 -16.27
C SER A 161 5.94 -7.97 -15.58
N VAL A 162 6.13 -6.78 -15.01
CA VAL A 162 5.07 -6.01 -14.35
C VAL A 162 4.10 -5.44 -15.39
N ASP A 163 2.80 -5.57 -15.17
CA ASP A 163 1.78 -4.89 -15.96
C ASP A 163 1.75 -3.39 -15.61
N PRO A 164 2.16 -2.47 -16.51
CA PRO A 164 2.21 -1.04 -16.21
C PRO A 164 0.82 -0.42 -15.97
N LYS A 165 -0.25 -1.12 -16.33
CA LYS A 165 -1.63 -0.69 -16.06
C LYS A 165 -2.16 -1.21 -14.73
N ARG A 166 -1.42 -2.05 -14.02
CA ARG A 166 -1.86 -2.68 -12.76
C ARG A 166 -0.78 -2.59 -11.68
N ILE A 167 -0.32 -1.37 -11.40
CA ILE A 167 0.59 -1.03 -10.30
C ILE A 167 -0.22 -0.34 -9.22
N PHE A 168 -0.30 -0.94 -8.04
CA PHE A 168 -1.15 -0.49 -6.95
C PHE A 168 -0.34 -0.28 -5.67
N LEU A 169 -0.76 0.70 -4.86
CA LEU A 169 -0.27 0.84 -3.49
C LEU A 169 -1.39 0.50 -2.51
N VAL A 170 -1.05 -0.23 -1.47
CA VAL A 170 -1.94 -0.56 -0.36
C VAL A 170 -1.25 -0.09 0.91
N GLY A 171 -1.88 0.78 1.69
CA GLY A 171 -1.28 1.33 2.88
C GLY A 171 -2.23 1.36 4.07
N HIS A 172 -1.64 1.30 5.27
CA HIS A 172 -2.34 1.49 6.53
C HIS A 172 -1.76 2.69 7.27
N SER A 173 -2.62 3.53 7.88
CA SER A 173 -2.19 4.66 8.73
C SER A 173 -1.16 5.55 8.01
N ASN A 174 0.05 5.71 8.52
CA ASN A 174 1.13 6.45 7.87
C ASN A 174 1.42 5.96 6.43
N GLY A 175 1.41 4.63 6.17
CA GLY A 175 1.53 4.07 4.83
C GLY A 175 0.34 4.42 3.92
N ALA A 176 -0.85 4.62 4.49
CA ALA A 176 -2.02 5.09 3.76
C ALA A 176 -1.88 6.57 3.37
N PHE A 177 -1.37 7.43 4.26
CA PHE A 177 -0.99 8.81 3.91
C PHE A 177 0.07 8.83 2.80
N MET A 178 1.07 7.93 2.87
CA MET A 178 2.10 7.82 1.84
C MET A 178 1.51 7.34 0.50
N SER A 179 0.53 6.44 0.51
CA SER A 179 -0.19 6.02 -0.71
C SER A 179 -0.89 7.20 -1.38
N HIS A 180 -1.54 8.08 -0.61
CA HIS A 180 -2.12 9.31 -1.15
C HIS A 180 -1.06 10.24 -1.74
N ARG A 181 0.09 10.42 -1.06
CA ARG A 181 1.20 11.24 -1.58
C ARG A 181 1.71 10.69 -2.91
N MET A 182 1.96 9.40 -2.98
CA MET A 182 2.39 8.74 -4.23
C MET A 182 1.35 8.92 -5.34
N ALA A 183 0.07 8.76 -5.05
CA ALA A 183 -1.00 8.98 -6.02
C ALA A 183 -1.04 10.44 -6.53
N CYS A 184 -0.73 11.43 -5.68
CA CYS A 184 -0.66 12.84 -6.09
C CYS A 184 0.56 13.14 -6.95
N GLU A 185 1.73 12.55 -6.64
CA GLU A 185 3.01 12.90 -7.25
C GLU A 185 3.41 11.94 -8.39
N ARG A 186 2.91 10.70 -8.39
CA ARG A 186 3.26 9.64 -9.34
C ARG A 186 2.04 8.97 -9.98
N ALA A 187 1.01 9.77 -10.28
CA ALA A 187 -0.13 9.31 -11.08
C ALA A 187 0.25 8.74 -12.45
N ASP A 188 1.44 9.08 -12.96
CA ASP A 188 2.03 8.49 -14.17
C ASP A 188 2.29 6.99 -14.02
N LEU A 189 2.69 6.50 -12.85
CA LEU A 189 3.00 5.09 -12.58
C LEU A 189 1.81 4.32 -12.01
N ILE A 190 1.06 4.94 -11.08
CA ILE A 190 0.12 4.25 -10.20
C ILE A 190 -1.26 4.13 -10.84
N ALA A 191 -1.83 2.92 -10.87
CA ALA A 191 -3.19 2.64 -11.32
C ALA A 191 -4.23 3.00 -10.24
N GLY A 192 -3.92 2.68 -8.99
CA GLY A 192 -4.82 2.94 -7.88
C GLY A 192 -4.20 2.71 -6.52
N ILE A 193 -4.88 3.18 -5.49
CA ILE A 193 -4.49 3.01 -4.10
C ILE A 193 -5.64 2.47 -3.25
N VAL A 194 -5.28 1.69 -2.22
CA VAL A 194 -6.15 1.40 -1.08
C VAL A 194 -5.53 2.03 0.16
N SER A 195 -6.26 2.92 0.80
CA SER A 195 -5.86 3.67 1.98
C SER A 195 -6.71 3.25 3.17
N LEU A 196 -6.17 2.44 4.08
CA LEU A 196 -6.81 2.16 5.36
C LEU A 196 -6.37 3.19 6.41
N ALA A 197 -7.31 3.99 6.89
CA ALA A 197 -7.10 4.98 7.96
C ALA A 197 -5.99 6.01 7.62
N GLY A 198 -5.94 6.50 6.37
CA GLY A 198 -5.09 7.60 5.94
C GLY A 198 -5.88 8.79 5.44
N ALA A 199 -5.20 9.82 4.95
CA ALA A 199 -5.83 10.98 4.33
C ALA A 199 -4.93 11.65 3.28
N VAL A 200 -5.55 12.34 2.32
CA VAL A 200 -4.87 13.25 1.40
C VAL A 200 -4.43 14.53 2.13
N TRP A 201 -3.65 15.39 1.48
CA TRP A 201 -3.31 16.72 1.98
C TRP A 201 -4.57 17.54 2.33
N ALA A 202 -4.55 18.25 3.48
CA ALA A 202 -5.61 19.20 3.80
C ALA A 202 -5.62 20.39 2.82
N ASP A 203 -4.42 20.88 2.44
CA ASP A 203 -4.27 21.79 1.31
C ASP A 203 -4.29 21.02 -0.01
N THR A 204 -5.44 21.02 -0.67
CA THR A 204 -5.65 20.31 -1.93
C THR A 204 -4.79 20.82 -3.08
N ALA A 205 -4.18 22.01 -2.98
CA ALA A 205 -3.23 22.52 -3.97
C ALA A 205 -1.91 21.76 -3.97
N ARG A 206 -1.60 21.03 -2.91
CA ARG A 206 -0.41 20.16 -2.80
C ARG A 206 -0.57 18.81 -3.49
N CYS A 207 -1.77 18.47 -3.94
CA CYS A 207 -2.06 17.23 -4.66
C CYS A 207 -2.51 17.56 -6.08
N ASN A 208 -1.62 17.43 -7.06
CA ASN A 208 -1.88 17.74 -8.46
C ASN A 208 -1.47 16.54 -9.36
N PRO A 209 -2.26 15.44 -9.34
CA PRO A 209 -1.94 14.27 -10.13
C PRO A 209 -1.96 14.58 -11.64
N ALA A 210 -0.98 14.04 -12.37
CA ALA A 210 -0.88 14.21 -13.82
C ALA A 210 -2.01 13.51 -14.61
N GLY A 211 -2.78 12.67 -13.96
CA GLY A 211 -3.93 11.95 -14.51
C GLY A 211 -4.80 11.34 -13.39
N PRO A 212 -5.92 10.71 -13.75
CA PRO A 212 -6.79 10.09 -12.77
C PRO A 212 -6.10 8.87 -12.11
N VAL A 213 -6.40 8.66 -10.82
CA VAL A 213 -5.95 7.52 -10.03
C VAL A 213 -7.15 6.91 -9.33
N ASN A 214 -7.29 5.59 -9.37
CA ASN A 214 -8.36 4.90 -8.63
C ASN A 214 -8.07 4.96 -7.13
N VAL A 215 -9.02 5.42 -6.33
CA VAL A 215 -8.85 5.58 -4.90
C VAL A 215 -9.96 4.87 -4.14
N LEU A 216 -9.54 3.94 -3.29
CA LEU A 216 -10.37 3.33 -2.26
C LEU A 216 -9.88 3.80 -0.89
N GLN A 217 -10.69 4.58 -0.20
CA GLN A 217 -10.51 4.93 1.20
C GLN A 217 -11.32 3.96 2.06
N VAL A 218 -10.65 3.26 2.97
CA VAL A 218 -11.27 2.41 3.99
C VAL A 218 -11.04 3.05 5.35
N HIS A 219 -12.09 3.20 6.17
CA HIS A 219 -11.92 3.92 7.44
C HIS A 219 -12.95 3.51 8.49
N GLY A 220 -12.47 3.23 9.71
CA GLY A 220 -13.30 2.96 10.87
C GLY A 220 -13.94 4.23 11.44
N THR A 221 -15.24 4.21 11.72
CA THR A 221 -15.94 5.41 12.24
C THR A 221 -15.61 5.74 13.69
N LEU A 222 -15.03 4.78 14.43
CA LEU A 222 -14.54 4.97 15.82
C LEU A 222 -13.00 4.93 15.88
N ASP A 223 -12.32 5.26 14.78
CA ASP A 223 -10.86 5.42 14.77
C ASP A 223 -10.45 6.55 15.73
N ALA A 224 -9.75 6.17 16.82
CA ALA A 224 -9.29 7.09 17.84
C ALA A 224 -7.87 7.64 17.60
N VAL A 225 -7.18 7.15 16.56
CA VAL A 225 -5.80 7.54 16.18
C VAL A 225 -5.84 8.53 15.02
N ILE A 226 -6.41 8.10 13.90
CA ILE A 226 -6.67 8.93 12.72
C ILE A 226 -8.18 9.11 12.62
N ALA A 227 -8.69 10.16 13.26
CA ALA A 227 -10.13 10.36 13.39
C ALA A 227 -10.83 10.37 12.04
N TYR A 228 -11.92 9.58 11.90
CA TYR A 228 -12.74 9.50 10.68
C TYR A 228 -13.18 10.86 10.14
N GLY A 229 -13.53 11.78 11.04
CA GLY A 229 -13.95 13.14 10.69
C GLY A 229 -12.82 14.13 10.39
N GLY A 230 -11.56 13.68 10.43
CA GLY A 230 -10.39 14.54 10.34
C GLY A 230 -9.91 15.07 11.69
N GLY A 231 -8.74 15.66 11.69
CA GLY A 231 -8.12 16.17 12.93
C GLY A 231 -6.63 16.42 12.77
N THR A 232 -5.88 16.25 13.86
CA THR A 232 -4.40 16.30 13.89
C THR A 232 -3.86 14.98 14.45
N ALA A 233 -2.86 14.41 13.80
CA ALA A 233 -2.23 13.16 14.27
C ALA A 233 -1.44 13.35 15.56
N LEU A 234 -0.83 14.53 15.72
CA LEU A 234 -0.09 14.93 16.94
C LEU A 234 -0.32 16.41 17.18
N ALA A 235 -0.36 16.82 18.46
CA ALA A 235 -0.51 18.22 18.82
C ALA A 235 0.56 19.09 18.18
N GLY A 236 0.14 20.18 17.52
CA GLY A 236 1.04 21.10 16.81
C GLY A 236 1.36 20.71 15.37
N GLN A 237 0.92 19.56 14.89
CA GLN A 237 1.02 19.20 13.48
C GLN A 237 -0.13 19.80 12.66
N PRO A 238 0.05 20.00 11.34
CA PRO A 238 -1.03 20.38 10.45
C PRO A 238 -2.20 19.39 10.51
N PRO A 239 -3.44 19.82 10.26
CA PRO A 239 -4.59 18.95 10.26
C PRO A 239 -4.62 18.08 9.00
N PHE A 240 -5.29 16.91 9.10
CA PHE A 240 -5.68 16.08 7.97
C PHE A 240 -7.20 16.14 7.77
N PRO A 241 -7.70 16.02 6.51
CA PRO A 241 -9.13 15.96 6.22
C PRO A 241 -9.74 14.64 6.67
N GLY A 242 -11.03 14.63 6.99
CA GLY A 242 -11.76 13.40 7.25
C GLY A 242 -11.86 12.49 6.03
N ALA A 243 -12.23 11.23 6.26
CA ALA A 243 -12.34 10.21 5.22
C ALA A 243 -13.27 10.62 4.07
N GLU A 244 -14.42 11.21 4.39
CA GLU A 244 -15.38 11.69 3.38
C GLU A 244 -14.83 12.84 2.54
N THR A 245 -14.12 13.78 3.17
CA THR A 245 -13.46 14.90 2.49
C THR A 245 -12.30 14.41 1.62
N THR A 246 -11.53 13.42 2.10
CA THR A 246 -10.46 12.77 1.33
C THR A 246 -10.99 12.19 0.02
N VAL A 247 -12.08 11.42 0.07
CA VAL A 247 -12.67 10.81 -1.14
C VAL A 247 -13.30 11.87 -2.04
N ALA A 248 -13.94 12.90 -1.48
CA ALA A 248 -14.49 14.02 -2.26
C ALA A 248 -13.38 14.80 -2.99
N THR A 249 -12.21 14.98 -2.36
CA THR A 249 -11.03 15.58 -3.00
C THR A 249 -10.60 14.74 -4.21
N TRP A 250 -10.50 13.42 -4.07
CA TRP A 250 -10.16 12.53 -5.18
C TRP A 250 -11.22 12.49 -6.28
N ALA A 251 -12.49 12.55 -5.92
CA ALA A 251 -13.56 12.67 -6.92
C ALA A 251 -13.41 13.95 -7.76
N ALA A 252 -13.05 15.07 -7.14
CA ALA A 252 -12.78 16.32 -7.85
C ALA A 252 -11.53 16.22 -8.72
N LYS A 253 -10.42 15.62 -8.23
CA LYS A 253 -9.17 15.40 -9.01
C LYS A 253 -9.41 14.46 -10.18
N ASN A 254 -10.21 13.42 -10.00
CA ASN A 254 -10.64 12.48 -11.04
C ASN A 254 -11.73 13.03 -11.95
N GLN A 255 -12.21 14.26 -11.74
CA GLN A 255 -13.25 14.93 -12.53
C GLN A 255 -14.56 14.14 -12.58
N CYS A 256 -14.94 13.48 -11.49
CA CYS A 256 -16.22 12.81 -11.38
C CYS A 256 -17.38 13.82 -11.47
N THR A 257 -18.45 13.50 -12.20
CA THR A 257 -19.55 14.44 -12.44
C THR A 257 -20.58 14.47 -11.32
N ALA A 258 -20.67 13.38 -10.51
CA ALA A 258 -21.58 13.36 -9.37
C ALA A 258 -21.07 14.26 -8.24
N SER A 259 -21.96 15.08 -7.68
CA SER A 259 -21.64 15.97 -6.55
C SER A 259 -21.73 15.27 -5.19
N MET A 260 -22.28 14.08 -5.12
CA MET A 260 -22.45 13.28 -3.89
C MET A 260 -22.11 11.82 -4.15
N ARG A 261 -21.66 11.14 -3.08
CA ARG A 261 -21.48 9.69 -3.08
C ARG A 261 -22.83 8.99 -3.07
N THR A 262 -22.88 7.84 -3.70
CA THR A 262 -24.01 6.92 -3.67
C THR A 262 -23.56 5.52 -3.24
N SER A 263 -24.46 4.69 -2.73
CA SER A 263 -24.17 3.29 -2.48
C SER A 263 -23.79 2.59 -3.78
N ILE A 264 -22.69 1.82 -3.75
CA ILE A 264 -22.14 1.08 -4.91
C ILE A 264 -22.26 -0.44 -4.74
N GLY A 265 -23.24 -0.88 -4.00
CA GLY A 265 -23.54 -2.30 -3.76
C GLY A 265 -23.97 -2.57 -2.32
N GLY A 266 -24.12 -3.85 -1.98
CA GLY A 266 -24.43 -4.25 -0.59
C GLY A 266 -23.27 -3.98 0.37
N ASP A 267 -23.60 -3.81 1.66
CA ASP A 267 -22.61 -3.71 2.71
C ASP A 267 -21.81 -5.03 2.81
N LEU A 268 -20.56 -4.97 3.26
CA LEU A 268 -19.69 -6.12 3.45
C LEU A 268 -19.53 -6.43 4.92
N ASP A 269 -19.32 -7.70 5.24
CA ASP A 269 -18.93 -8.23 6.55
C ASP A 269 -17.43 -8.55 6.48
N LEU A 270 -16.58 -7.66 6.96
CA LEU A 270 -15.11 -7.75 6.86
C LEU A 270 -14.41 -7.75 8.21
N VAL A 271 -15.10 -7.40 9.31
CA VAL A 271 -14.49 -7.20 10.63
C VAL A 271 -15.12 -8.16 11.66
N THR A 272 -14.30 -9.05 12.22
CA THR A 272 -14.75 -10.17 13.03
C THR A 272 -15.38 -9.80 14.38
N ASP A 273 -15.00 -8.64 14.94
CA ASP A 273 -15.46 -8.16 16.24
C ASP A 273 -16.62 -7.15 16.16
N LEU A 274 -17.14 -6.94 14.95
CA LEU A 274 -18.31 -6.10 14.71
C LEU A 274 -19.52 -6.93 14.22
N PRO A 275 -20.75 -6.59 14.60
CA PRO A 275 -21.91 -7.35 14.17
C PRO A 275 -22.36 -7.01 12.76
N PHE A 276 -22.83 -8.00 12.04
CA PHE A 276 -23.45 -7.90 10.72
C PHE A 276 -22.48 -7.37 9.64
N ALA A 277 -23.02 -7.03 8.45
CA ALA A 277 -22.27 -6.35 7.38
C ALA A 277 -22.04 -4.88 7.77
N GLU A 278 -20.91 -4.63 8.43
CA GLU A 278 -20.58 -3.33 9.01
C GLU A 278 -19.94 -2.37 8.01
N THR A 279 -19.36 -2.88 6.92
CA THR A 279 -18.62 -2.07 5.94
C THR A 279 -19.52 -1.59 4.83
N GLN A 280 -19.95 -0.34 4.93
CA GLN A 280 -20.77 0.34 3.91
C GLN A 280 -19.90 0.83 2.76
N ARG A 281 -20.32 0.55 1.51
CA ARG A 281 -19.61 0.99 0.30
C ARG A 281 -20.33 2.14 -0.39
N GLU A 282 -19.59 3.23 -0.61
CA GLU A 282 -20.07 4.42 -1.30
C GLU A 282 -19.04 4.90 -2.33
N GLY A 283 -19.50 5.48 -3.43
CA GLY A 283 -18.61 6.02 -4.47
C GLY A 283 -19.20 7.22 -5.20
N PHE A 284 -18.31 7.99 -5.81
CA PHE A 284 -18.69 9.05 -6.74
C PHE A 284 -18.86 8.46 -8.14
N MET A 285 -19.96 8.83 -8.79
CA MET A 285 -20.32 8.36 -10.13
C MET A 285 -19.85 9.32 -11.22
N GLY A 286 -19.76 8.79 -12.46
CA GLY A 286 -19.45 9.60 -13.63
C GLY A 286 -18.01 10.08 -13.69
N CYS A 287 -17.07 9.34 -13.11
CA CYS A 287 -15.66 9.62 -13.25
C CYS A 287 -15.19 9.23 -14.67
N PRO A 288 -14.48 10.11 -15.40
CA PRO A 288 -13.99 9.83 -16.75
C PRO A 288 -13.02 8.61 -16.76
N ARG A 289 -12.98 7.93 -17.90
CA ARG A 289 -12.07 6.78 -18.14
C ARG A 289 -12.21 5.65 -17.14
N GLY A 290 -13.34 5.55 -16.41
CA GLY A 290 -13.54 4.51 -15.41
C GLY A 290 -12.75 4.69 -14.13
N ALA A 291 -12.25 5.90 -13.85
CA ALA A 291 -11.60 6.21 -12.56
C ALA A 291 -12.59 6.03 -11.40
N ALA A 292 -12.07 5.62 -10.24
CA ALA A 292 -12.86 5.42 -9.04
C ALA A 292 -12.45 6.39 -7.92
N ALA A 293 -13.45 6.84 -7.15
CA ALA A 293 -13.27 7.52 -5.86
C ALA A 293 -14.31 6.96 -4.90
N GLU A 294 -13.88 5.98 -4.07
CA GLU A 294 -14.75 5.17 -3.24
C GLU A 294 -14.39 5.26 -1.76
N LEU A 295 -15.39 5.15 -0.91
CA LEU A 295 -15.30 5.07 0.52
C LEU A 295 -15.93 3.78 1.02
N TRP A 296 -15.14 2.96 1.72
CA TRP A 296 -15.65 1.86 2.52
C TRP A 296 -15.61 2.27 4.00
N ARG A 297 -16.78 2.57 4.52
CA ARG A 297 -16.97 3.04 5.90
C ARG A 297 -17.23 1.85 6.80
N ILE A 298 -16.28 1.52 7.69
CA ILE A 298 -16.45 0.47 8.70
C ILE A 298 -17.20 1.08 9.90
N ARG A 299 -18.48 0.79 10.02
CA ARG A 299 -19.32 1.30 11.13
C ARG A 299 -18.89 0.67 12.44
N GLY A 300 -18.46 1.48 13.40
CA GLY A 300 -17.90 1.03 14.66
C GLY A 300 -16.44 0.58 14.60
N GLY A 301 -15.81 0.58 13.41
CA GLY A 301 -14.43 0.15 13.23
C GLY A 301 -13.43 1.07 13.93
N SER A 302 -12.37 0.47 14.46
CA SER A 302 -11.22 1.12 15.10
C SER A 302 -10.14 1.51 14.07
N HIS A 303 -8.98 1.98 14.56
CA HIS A 303 -7.79 2.25 13.72
C HIS A 303 -7.18 0.99 13.12
N VAL A 304 -7.26 -0.13 13.85
CA VAL A 304 -6.76 -1.45 13.45
C VAL A 304 -7.93 -2.44 13.56
N PRO A 305 -8.86 -2.47 12.57
CA PRO A 305 -9.97 -3.44 12.59
C PRO A 305 -9.45 -4.88 12.54
N VAL A 306 -10.08 -5.79 13.25
CA VAL A 306 -9.73 -7.22 13.19
C VAL A 306 -10.41 -7.83 11.97
N PHE A 307 -9.72 -7.81 10.84
CA PHE A 307 -10.28 -8.29 9.59
C PHE A 307 -10.48 -9.81 9.58
N ASN A 308 -11.53 -10.26 8.88
CA ASN A 308 -11.78 -11.67 8.61
C ASN A 308 -10.97 -12.16 7.39
N ALA A 309 -11.08 -13.45 7.06
CA ALA A 309 -10.33 -14.07 5.96
C ALA A 309 -10.69 -13.53 4.56
N ASP A 310 -11.83 -12.85 4.41
CA ASP A 310 -12.27 -12.30 3.12
C ASP A 310 -11.64 -10.95 2.79
N TRP A 311 -11.05 -10.26 3.77
CA TRP A 311 -10.47 -8.93 3.63
C TRP A 311 -9.49 -8.84 2.45
N ALA A 312 -8.43 -9.63 2.47
CA ALA A 312 -7.37 -9.58 1.47
C ALA A 312 -7.91 -9.82 0.05
N ASN A 313 -8.78 -10.85 -0.10
CA ASN A 313 -9.38 -11.17 -1.39
C ASN A 313 -10.35 -10.10 -1.87
N THR A 314 -11.12 -9.49 -0.99
CA THR A 314 -12.06 -8.40 -1.31
C THR A 314 -11.32 -7.15 -1.76
N LEU A 315 -10.24 -6.78 -1.04
CA LEU A 315 -9.35 -5.69 -1.40
C LEU A 315 -8.72 -5.90 -2.79
N TYR A 316 -8.13 -7.08 -3.03
CA TYR A 316 -7.50 -7.38 -4.32
C TYR A 316 -8.52 -7.46 -5.46
N THR A 317 -9.73 -7.93 -5.20
CA THR A 317 -10.81 -7.93 -6.18
C THR A 317 -11.15 -6.50 -6.62
N TRP A 318 -11.19 -5.55 -5.68
CA TRP A 318 -11.36 -4.14 -6.01
C TRP A 318 -10.17 -3.63 -6.86
N LEU A 319 -8.92 -3.87 -6.44
CA LEU A 319 -7.73 -3.45 -7.21
C LEU A 319 -7.75 -3.97 -8.64
N SER A 320 -8.01 -5.27 -8.80
CA SER A 320 -7.98 -5.93 -10.12
C SER A 320 -9.07 -5.42 -11.08
N ALA A 321 -10.19 -4.93 -10.54
CA ALA A 321 -11.28 -4.32 -11.31
C ALA A 321 -10.98 -2.87 -11.74
N HIS A 322 -9.93 -2.24 -11.18
CA HIS A 322 -9.60 -0.83 -11.39
C HIS A 322 -8.18 -0.66 -11.97
N PRO A 323 -7.89 -1.15 -13.19
CA PRO A 323 -6.62 -0.88 -13.86
C PRO A 323 -6.48 0.62 -14.10
N LYS A 324 -5.30 1.06 -14.52
CA LYS A 324 -5.01 2.48 -14.80
C LYS A 324 -6.02 3.04 -15.80
N PRO A 325 -6.69 4.14 -15.44
CA PRO A 325 -7.71 4.79 -16.26
C PRO A 325 -7.24 5.32 -17.61
#